data_609cca3281b70111760a2889b2737abf
#
_entry.id   609cca3281b70111760a2889b2737abf
#
_cell.length_a   1.000
_cell.length_b   1.000
_cell.length_c   1.000
_cell.angle_alpha   90.00
_cell.angle_beta   90.00
_cell.angle_gamma   90.00
#
_symmetry.space_group_name_H-M   'P 1'
#
loop_
_entity.id
_entity.type
_entity.pdbx_description
1 polymer ?
#
loop_
_entity_poly.entity_id
_entity_poly.type
_entity_poly.pdbx_seq_one_letter_code
_entity_poly.pdbx_strand_id
1 'polypeptide(L)'
;MQRTQPPFRADHVGSLLRPGALKKARERRANGEIAADALKEVEDREIGAIIAKQEEAGLQSITDGEFRRSWWHLDFLWGLDGVERHQMNSGIAFAAVTTRNEGVRVSGKLGFSGHPMLEHFKFLKEHTQRTPKMTIPAPSALYGRPVATPIDKAVYPKLDVFFHDLGQTYKKAVRAFYDAGCRYLQLDEVFIAMLCDKKYRQQMRDRGDDPDYLGTLYGDLINTAIADAPPDMTVTMHLCRGNYKSTFMGAGGYDAVQEILFDRIKVRGYFMEYDTARAGGFAPLRRLPPDRFAVLGLVTTKTGALESKHVIRRRLEEAARFADIDRLCLSPQCGFASTEEGNILAEAEEWAKLRMIVEVAYRPRFAGGRDRAERGGVRLAPREAGHLPPPACFARHLPRSAGEEK
;
A
#
# COMPACT_ATOMS: atom_id res chain seq x y z
N MET A 1 -3.53 -16.58 -19.33
CA MET A 1 -3.13 -17.66 -18.40
C MET A 1 -3.26 -17.16 -16.97
N GLN A 2 -3.66 -18.02 -16.05
CA GLN A 2 -3.64 -17.70 -14.61
C GLN A 2 -2.17 -17.62 -14.17
N ARG A 3 -1.79 -16.55 -13.46
CA ARG A 3 -0.43 -16.44 -12.90
C ARG A 3 -0.33 -17.33 -11.69
N THR A 4 0.72 -18.13 -11.64
CA THR A 4 1.00 -19.06 -10.55
C THR A 4 1.98 -18.49 -9.50
N GLN A 5 2.55 -17.30 -9.77
CA GLN A 5 3.49 -16.61 -8.88
C GLN A 5 3.06 -15.16 -8.63
N PRO A 6 3.34 -14.60 -7.44
CA PRO A 6 3.01 -13.22 -7.11
C PRO A 6 3.82 -12.18 -7.93
N PRO A 7 3.31 -10.94 -8.04
CA PRO A 7 1.97 -10.54 -7.65
C PRO A 7 0.93 -11.16 -8.58
N PHE A 8 -0.24 -11.51 -8.04
CA PHE A 8 -1.31 -12.17 -8.79
C PHE A 8 -2.13 -11.18 -9.61
N ARG A 9 -2.85 -11.66 -10.64
CA ARG A 9 -3.75 -10.83 -11.47
C ARG A 9 -4.79 -10.08 -10.64
N ALA A 10 -5.39 -10.77 -9.66
CA ALA A 10 -6.18 -10.20 -8.60
C ALA A 10 -5.36 -10.31 -7.32
N ASP A 11 -5.03 -9.20 -6.70
CA ASP A 11 -4.24 -9.15 -5.47
C ASP A 11 -4.86 -8.12 -4.51
N HIS A 12 -4.34 -8.01 -3.30
CA HIS A 12 -4.77 -7.02 -2.33
C HIS A 12 -3.60 -6.56 -1.44
N VAL A 13 -3.78 -5.43 -0.76
CA VAL A 13 -2.70 -4.80 0.00
C VAL A 13 -2.38 -5.55 1.30
N GLY A 14 -3.40 -6.10 1.98
CA GLY A 14 -3.14 -6.99 3.13
C GLY A 14 -4.11 -6.81 4.29
N SER A 15 -4.34 -5.59 4.77
CA SER A 15 -5.21 -5.35 5.92
C SER A 15 -6.70 -5.43 5.55
N LEU A 16 -7.48 -6.07 6.42
CA LEU A 16 -8.92 -6.27 6.30
C LEU A 16 -9.67 -5.71 7.51
N LEU A 17 -10.97 -5.48 7.39
CA LEU A 17 -11.80 -4.93 8.46
C LEU A 17 -11.82 -5.88 9.65
N ARG A 18 -11.49 -5.37 10.85
CA ARG A 18 -11.49 -6.17 12.08
C ARG A 18 -12.90 -6.50 12.48
N PRO A 19 -13.23 -7.81 12.73
CA PRO A 19 -14.54 -8.23 13.24
C PRO A 19 -14.85 -7.62 14.60
N GLY A 20 -16.13 -7.43 14.89
CA GLY A 20 -16.59 -6.90 16.17
C GLY A 20 -16.12 -7.71 17.39
N ALA A 21 -16.04 -9.04 17.25
CA ALA A 21 -15.53 -9.94 18.30
C ALA A 21 -14.07 -9.63 18.65
N LEU A 22 -13.21 -9.39 17.64
CA LEU A 22 -11.82 -9.03 17.85
C LEU A 22 -11.66 -7.65 18.50
N LYS A 23 -12.41 -6.64 18.02
CA LYS A 23 -12.40 -5.29 18.61
C LYS A 23 -12.77 -5.33 20.09
N LYS A 24 -13.84 -6.04 20.44
CA LYS A 24 -14.30 -6.23 21.83
C LYS A 24 -13.27 -6.97 22.69
N ALA A 25 -12.61 -8.00 22.15
CA ALA A 25 -11.57 -8.71 22.88
C ALA A 25 -10.35 -7.83 23.15
N ARG A 26 -9.93 -6.99 22.21
CA ARG A 26 -8.84 -6.01 22.38
C ARG A 26 -9.18 -4.97 23.44
N GLU A 27 -10.40 -4.42 23.42
CA GLU A 27 -10.88 -3.50 24.45
C GLU A 27 -10.85 -4.15 25.84
N ARG A 28 -11.38 -5.37 25.99
CA ARG A 28 -11.33 -6.11 27.26
C ARG A 28 -9.90 -6.39 27.71
N ARG A 29 -8.97 -6.67 26.78
CA ARG A 29 -7.55 -6.82 27.10
C ARG A 29 -6.91 -5.52 27.58
N ALA A 30 -7.21 -4.40 26.93
CA ALA A 30 -6.73 -3.08 27.31
C ALA A 30 -7.22 -2.67 28.72
N ASN A 31 -8.46 -3.06 29.06
CA ASN A 31 -9.03 -2.84 30.40
C ASN A 31 -8.55 -3.85 31.46
N GLY A 32 -7.70 -4.82 31.09
CA GLY A 32 -7.22 -5.86 32.03
C GLY A 32 -8.24 -6.96 32.36
N GLU A 33 -9.37 -7.03 31.64
CA GLU A 33 -10.46 -7.97 31.90
C GLU A 33 -10.18 -9.40 31.39
N ILE A 34 -9.26 -9.56 30.44
CA ILE A 34 -8.83 -10.84 29.90
C ILE A 34 -7.31 -10.93 29.81
N ALA A 35 -6.77 -12.15 29.92
CA ALA A 35 -5.35 -12.45 29.77
C ALA A 35 -4.91 -12.35 28.29
N ALA A 36 -3.61 -12.31 28.04
CA ALA A 36 -3.04 -12.28 26.69
C ALA A 36 -3.43 -13.53 25.88
N ASP A 37 -3.43 -14.71 26.49
CA ASP A 37 -3.77 -15.98 25.83
C ASP A 37 -5.24 -16.00 25.39
N ALA A 38 -6.16 -15.45 26.19
CA ALA A 38 -7.57 -15.32 25.82
C ALA A 38 -7.79 -14.37 24.62
N LEU A 39 -7.00 -13.28 24.50
CA LEU A 39 -6.99 -12.45 23.32
C LEU A 39 -6.44 -13.22 22.10
N LYS A 40 -5.32 -13.94 22.29
CA LYS A 40 -4.71 -14.76 21.23
C LYS A 40 -5.67 -15.80 20.67
N GLU A 41 -6.46 -16.48 21.51
CA GLU A 41 -7.47 -17.44 21.05
C GLU A 41 -8.54 -16.77 20.16
N VAL A 42 -8.98 -15.56 20.49
CA VAL A 42 -9.90 -14.79 19.64
C VAL A 42 -9.22 -14.40 18.32
N GLU A 43 -7.97 -13.92 18.38
CA GLU A 43 -7.19 -13.58 17.17
C GLU A 43 -7.01 -14.78 16.25
N ASP A 44 -6.61 -15.93 16.79
CA ASP A 44 -6.42 -17.19 16.03
C ASP A 44 -7.70 -17.61 15.32
N ARG A 45 -8.84 -17.57 16.03
CA ARG A 45 -10.14 -17.91 15.46
C ARG A 45 -10.56 -16.96 14.35
N GLU A 46 -10.46 -15.66 14.58
CA GLU A 46 -10.87 -14.65 13.60
C GLU A 46 -9.93 -14.64 12.37
N ILE A 47 -8.63 -14.92 12.58
CA ILE A 47 -7.66 -15.07 11.48
C ILE A 47 -7.98 -16.33 10.66
N GLY A 48 -8.29 -17.46 11.28
CA GLY A 48 -8.75 -18.64 10.55
C GLY A 48 -9.98 -18.36 9.69
N ALA A 49 -10.96 -17.65 10.24
CA ALA A 49 -12.17 -17.26 9.52
C ALA A 49 -11.88 -16.32 8.34
N ILE A 50 -10.98 -15.32 8.51
CA ILE A 50 -10.66 -14.36 7.45
C ILE A 50 -9.83 -15.02 6.33
N ILE A 51 -8.97 -15.98 6.63
CA ILE A 51 -8.26 -16.81 5.65
C ILE A 51 -9.26 -17.53 4.75
N ALA A 52 -10.22 -18.25 5.34
CA ALA A 52 -11.26 -18.97 4.59
C ALA A 52 -12.07 -18.05 3.68
N LYS A 53 -12.47 -16.86 4.16
CA LYS A 53 -13.19 -15.87 3.35
C LYS A 53 -12.38 -15.34 2.16
N GLN A 54 -11.07 -15.13 2.33
CA GLN A 54 -10.19 -14.73 1.23
C GLN A 54 -10.10 -15.83 0.16
N GLU A 55 -9.98 -17.08 0.58
CA GLU A 55 -9.96 -18.24 -0.32
C GLU A 55 -11.27 -18.43 -1.06
N GLU A 56 -12.42 -18.29 -0.36
CA GLU A 56 -13.76 -18.30 -0.95
C GLU A 56 -13.94 -17.17 -1.96
N ALA A 57 -13.45 -15.98 -1.68
CA ALA A 57 -13.48 -14.85 -2.61
C ALA A 57 -12.64 -15.08 -3.88
N GLY A 58 -11.76 -16.11 -3.92
CA GLY A 58 -10.94 -16.47 -5.07
C GLY A 58 -9.55 -15.84 -5.09
N LEU A 59 -9.13 -15.14 -4.04
CA LEU A 59 -7.80 -14.56 -3.92
C LEU A 59 -6.73 -15.66 -3.89
N GLN A 60 -5.56 -15.40 -4.50
CA GLN A 60 -4.42 -16.31 -4.51
C GLN A 60 -3.35 -15.94 -3.49
N SER A 61 -3.27 -14.67 -3.10
CA SER A 61 -2.50 -14.17 -1.97
C SER A 61 -3.41 -14.08 -0.75
N ILE A 62 -2.96 -14.65 0.37
CA ILE A 62 -3.72 -14.70 1.61
C ILE A 62 -2.92 -14.01 2.72
N THR A 63 -3.57 -13.14 3.49
CA THR A 63 -2.99 -12.48 4.66
C THR A 63 -3.74 -12.84 5.93
N ASP A 64 -3.17 -12.52 7.08
CA ASP A 64 -3.86 -12.58 8.39
C ASP A 64 -4.82 -11.40 8.62
N GLY A 65 -5.08 -10.57 7.58
CA GLY A 65 -5.88 -9.36 7.67
C GLY A 65 -5.25 -8.25 8.53
N GLU A 66 -4.04 -8.47 9.02
CA GLU A 66 -3.36 -7.64 10.04
C GLU A 66 -4.12 -7.61 11.38
N PHE A 67 -4.85 -8.67 11.70
CA PHE A 67 -5.75 -8.71 12.85
C PHE A 67 -5.03 -8.64 14.20
N ARG A 68 -3.73 -8.97 14.26
CA ARG A 68 -2.92 -8.83 15.47
C ARG A 68 -2.30 -7.44 15.64
N ARG A 69 -2.47 -6.52 14.66
CA ARG A 69 -1.88 -5.18 14.69
C ARG A 69 -2.90 -4.12 15.12
N SER A 70 -2.45 -3.13 15.87
CA SER A 70 -3.18 -1.87 16.08
C SER A 70 -2.85 -0.84 15.00
N TRP A 71 -1.61 -0.88 14.47
CA TRP A 71 -1.13 -0.03 13.40
C TRP A 71 -0.39 -0.85 12.33
N TRP A 72 -0.55 -0.50 11.06
CA TRP A 72 0.16 -1.15 9.96
C TRP A 72 1.69 -1.08 10.10
N HIS A 73 2.25 -0.02 10.71
CA HIS A 73 3.69 0.23 10.82
C HIS A 73 4.24 0.19 12.24
N LEU A 74 3.54 0.76 13.23
CA LEU A 74 4.09 0.89 14.58
C LEU A 74 4.31 -0.48 15.24
N ASP A 75 3.40 -1.42 15.05
CA ASP A 75 3.53 -2.77 15.62
C ASP A 75 4.77 -3.51 15.11
N PHE A 76 5.22 -3.23 13.88
CA PHE A 76 6.50 -3.73 13.38
C PHE A 76 7.67 -2.93 13.94
N LEU A 77 7.61 -1.61 13.90
CA LEU A 77 8.72 -0.75 14.35
C LEU A 77 9.02 -0.92 15.85
N TRP A 78 8.01 -1.12 16.68
CA TRP A 78 8.18 -1.39 18.12
C TRP A 78 8.87 -2.72 18.45
N GLY A 79 8.90 -3.65 17.51
CA GLY A 79 9.59 -4.93 17.64
C GLY A 79 11.05 -4.93 17.16
N LEU A 80 11.56 -3.80 16.64
CA LEU A 80 12.95 -3.67 16.25
C LEU A 80 13.84 -3.41 17.47
N ASP A 81 15.04 -3.99 17.49
CA ASP A 81 16.02 -3.66 18.53
C ASP A 81 16.37 -2.16 18.44
N GLY A 82 16.48 -1.51 19.58
CA GLY A 82 16.83 -0.09 19.69
C GLY A 82 15.69 0.88 19.39
N VAL A 83 14.45 0.38 19.19
CA VAL A 83 13.26 1.20 18.97
C VAL A 83 12.28 1.04 20.13
N GLU A 84 11.80 2.14 20.66
CA GLU A 84 10.85 2.18 21.79
C GLU A 84 9.52 2.79 21.36
N ARG A 85 8.45 2.44 22.08
CA ARG A 85 7.18 3.17 22.06
C ARG A 85 7.41 4.59 22.58
N HIS A 86 6.84 5.55 21.88
CA HIS A 86 6.97 6.96 22.24
C HIS A 86 5.63 7.66 22.14
N GLN A 87 5.29 8.46 23.18
CA GLN A 87 4.11 9.30 23.15
C GLN A 87 4.47 10.63 22.45
N MET A 88 3.82 10.91 21.34
CA MET A 88 4.01 12.16 20.59
C MET A 88 3.15 13.29 21.22
N ASN A 89 3.54 14.54 21.00
CA ASN A 89 2.75 15.70 21.44
C ASN A 89 1.42 15.84 20.69
N SER A 90 1.36 15.32 19.45
CA SER A 90 0.14 15.31 18.63
C SER A 90 0.13 14.11 17.70
N GLY A 91 -1.05 13.67 17.28
CA GLY A 91 -1.21 12.67 16.22
C GLY A 91 -0.86 13.24 14.84
N ILE A 92 -0.82 12.36 13.84
CA ILE A 92 -0.59 12.71 12.44
C ILE A 92 -1.90 13.22 11.85
N ALA A 93 -1.86 14.41 11.20
CA ALA A 93 -3.02 15.00 10.55
C ALA A 93 -3.28 14.36 9.17
N PHE A 94 -4.51 13.90 8.97
CA PHE A 94 -5.09 13.53 7.69
C PHE A 94 -6.06 14.62 7.21
N ALA A 95 -6.63 14.49 6.01
CA ALA A 95 -7.49 15.52 5.43
C ALA A 95 -8.68 15.92 6.32
N ALA A 96 -9.24 15.01 7.11
CA ALA A 96 -10.44 15.25 7.94
C ALA A 96 -10.30 14.81 9.40
N VAL A 97 -9.23 14.11 9.77
CA VAL A 97 -9.05 13.55 11.12
C VAL A 97 -7.59 13.55 11.52
N THR A 98 -7.33 13.47 12.83
CA THR A 98 -5.99 13.29 13.39
C THR A 98 -5.90 11.91 14.04
N THR A 99 -4.76 11.25 13.89
CA THR A 99 -4.53 9.94 14.51
C THR A 99 -4.32 10.05 16.03
N ARG A 100 -4.28 8.89 16.69
CA ARG A 100 -3.73 8.80 18.06
C ARG A 100 -2.27 9.30 18.05
N ASN A 101 -1.79 9.76 19.19
CA ASN A 101 -0.46 10.37 19.35
C ASN A 101 0.64 9.34 19.71
N GLU A 102 0.46 8.09 19.27
CA GLU A 102 1.48 7.04 19.42
C GLU A 102 2.56 7.16 18.35
N GLY A 103 3.79 6.87 18.73
CA GLY A 103 4.95 6.95 17.86
C GLY A 103 6.07 6.00 18.26
N VAL A 104 7.24 6.27 17.72
CA VAL A 104 8.49 5.56 17.97
C VAL A 104 9.58 6.54 18.33
N ARG A 105 10.57 6.06 19.09
CA ARG A 105 11.84 6.71 19.40
C ARG A 105 12.96 5.71 19.18
N VAL A 106 14.06 6.17 18.63
CA VAL A 106 15.30 5.37 18.53
C VAL A 106 16.18 5.72 19.72
N SER A 107 16.31 4.79 20.66
CA SER A 107 17.04 4.94 21.92
C SER A 107 18.24 4.00 22.04
N GLY A 108 18.39 3.06 21.09
CA GLY A 108 19.48 2.10 21.05
C GLY A 108 19.95 1.81 19.62
N LYS A 109 20.98 0.97 19.47
CA LYS A 109 21.44 0.51 18.16
C LYS A 109 20.35 -0.33 17.49
N LEU A 110 20.06 -0.01 16.23
CA LEU A 110 19.09 -0.73 15.42
C LEU A 110 19.55 -2.16 15.16
N GLY A 111 18.62 -3.10 15.23
CA GLY A 111 18.85 -4.50 14.97
C GLY A 111 17.56 -5.27 14.79
N PHE A 112 17.70 -6.55 14.46
CA PHE A 112 16.61 -7.51 14.33
C PHE A 112 17.04 -8.83 14.95
N SER A 113 16.82 -9.01 16.22
CA SER A 113 17.14 -10.23 16.99
C SER A 113 15.99 -11.24 17.02
N GLY A 114 14.79 -10.79 16.71
CA GLY A 114 13.55 -11.57 16.63
C GLY A 114 12.34 -10.63 16.54
N HIS A 115 11.18 -11.17 16.12
CA HIS A 115 9.99 -10.35 15.98
C HIS A 115 8.71 -11.19 16.10
N PRO A 116 7.67 -10.74 16.85
CA PRO A 116 6.42 -11.51 17.00
C PRO A 116 5.74 -11.84 15.66
N MET A 117 5.88 -10.98 14.65
CA MET A 117 5.29 -11.20 13.32
C MET A 117 5.88 -12.41 12.58
N LEU A 118 7.00 -12.98 13.00
CA LEU A 118 7.50 -14.24 12.45
C LEU A 118 6.56 -15.40 12.83
N GLU A 119 6.10 -15.45 14.09
CA GLU A 119 5.13 -16.43 14.53
C GLU A 119 3.73 -16.17 13.92
N HIS A 120 3.34 -14.90 13.74
CA HIS A 120 2.11 -14.55 13.03
C HIS A 120 2.14 -15.08 11.59
N PHE A 121 3.27 -14.97 10.90
CA PHE A 121 3.43 -15.50 9.55
C PHE A 121 3.41 -17.03 9.51
N LYS A 122 4.06 -17.71 10.46
CA LYS A 122 4.00 -19.18 10.55
C LYS A 122 2.56 -19.67 10.73
N PHE A 123 1.81 -19.04 11.63
CA PHE A 123 0.38 -19.32 11.82
C PHE A 123 -0.41 -19.16 10.51
N LEU A 124 -0.25 -18.04 9.79
CA LEU A 124 -0.88 -17.82 8.50
C LEU A 124 -0.53 -18.93 7.50
N LYS A 125 0.76 -19.28 7.41
CA LYS A 125 1.26 -20.32 6.50
C LYS A 125 0.66 -21.70 6.77
N GLU A 126 0.44 -22.04 8.03
CA GLU A 126 -0.15 -23.30 8.44
C GLU A 126 -1.65 -23.40 8.14
N HIS A 127 -2.34 -22.27 8.00
CA HIS A 127 -3.79 -22.22 7.85
C HIS A 127 -4.26 -21.96 6.41
N THR A 128 -3.37 -21.81 5.43
CA THR A 128 -3.75 -21.64 4.02
C THR A 128 -3.04 -22.63 3.10
N GLN A 129 -3.73 -23.07 2.05
CA GLN A 129 -3.16 -23.86 0.96
C GLN A 129 -2.73 -22.99 -0.24
N ARG A 130 -3.00 -21.67 -0.16
CA ARG A 130 -2.60 -20.69 -1.16
C ARG A 130 -1.30 -20.01 -0.78
N THR A 131 -0.94 -18.92 -1.45
CA THR A 131 0.30 -18.20 -1.16
C THR A 131 0.13 -17.27 0.03
N PRO A 132 0.73 -17.58 1.19
CA PRO A 132 0.71 -16.67 2.33
C PRO A 132 1.55 -15.43 2.02
N LYS A 133 0.97 -14.26 2.26
CA LYS A 133 1.58 -12.95 2.03
C LYS A 133 1.78 -12.22 3.35
N MET A 134 2.99 -11.73 3.59
CA MET A 134 3.31 -10.88 4.73
C MET A 134 3.50 -9.43 4.28
N THR A 135 3.04 -8.49 5.09
CA THR A 135 3.22 -7.05 4.91
C THR A 135 4.00 -6.48 6.09
N ILE A 136 5.01 -5.66 5.82
CA ILE A 136 5.74 -4.90 6.82
C ILE A 136 5.96 -3.47 6.30
N PRO A 137 6.11 -2.44 7.17
CA PRO A 137 6.44 -1.11 6.68
C PRO A 137 7.80 -1.13 5.97
N ALA A 138 7.99 -0.25 4.98
CA ALA A 138 9.29 -0.01 4.38
C ALA A 138 10.25 0.70 5.37
N PRO A 139 11.57 0.63 5.17
CA PRO A 139 12.55 1.25 6.07
C PRO A 139 12.33 2.75 6.29
N SER A 140 11.87 3.46 5.27
CA SER A 140 11.51 4.89 5.34
C SER A 140 10.53 5.24 6.47
N ALA A 141 9.69 4.28 6.89
CA ALA A 141 8.69 4.48 7.94
C ALA A 141 9.29 4.85 9.32
N LEU A 142 10.55 4.53 9.56
CA LEU A 142 11.22 4.92 10.81
C LEU A 142 11.68 6.39 10.82
N TYR A 143 11.92 7.01 9.66
CA TYR A 143 12.42 8.38 9.54
C TYR A 143 11.45 9.36 8.86
N GLY A 144 10.82 8.96 7.77
CA GLY A 144 10.06 9.82 6.85
C GLY A 144 8.71 10.34 7.39
N ARG A 145 8.36 10.09 8.63
CA ARG A 145 7.08 10.49 9.23
C ARG A 145 6.92 12.02 9.26
N PRO A 146 5.69 12.55 9.08
CA PRO A 146 5.43 13.99 9.20
C PRO A 146 5.80 14.56 10.56
N VAL A 147 5.63 13.77 11.64
CA VAL A 147 6.16 14.06 12.96
C VAL A 147 7.50 13.32 13.10
N ALA A 148 8.57 14.07 13.26
CA ALA A 148 9.92 13.53 13.31
C ALA A 148 10.07 12.46 14.40
N THR A 149 10.70 11.33 14.04
CA THR A 149 11.10 10.31 15.00
C THR A 149 12.30 10.82 15.81
N PRO A 150 12.22 10.90 17.15
CA PRO A 150 13.38 11.23 17.96
C PRO A 150 14.45 10.15 17.82
N ILE A 151 15.67 10.56 17.48
CA ILE A 151 16.85 9.69 17.38
C ILE A 151 17.87 10.16 18.41
N ASP A 152 18.26 9.27 19.31
CA ASP A 152 19.24 9.60 20.36
C ASP A 152 20.62 9.85 19.71
N LYS A 153 21.09 11.10 19.87
CA LYS A 153 22.38 11.54 19.34
C LYS A 153 23.60 10.88 20.00
N ALA A 154 23.44 10.34 21.22
CA ALA A 154 24.49 9.56 21.87
C ALA A 154 24.66 8.20 21.19
N VAL A 155 23.58 7.63 20.64
CA VAL A 155 23.59 6.37 19.89
C VAL A 155 23.96 6.59 18.42
N TYR A 156 23.34 7.61 17.81
CA TYR A 156 23.53 7.98 16.40
C TYR A 156 23.93 9.46 16.26
N PRO A 157 25.22 9.80 16.46
CA PRO A 157 25.70 11.18 16.28
C PRO A 157 25.63 11.64 14.83
N LYS A 158 25.58 10.70 13.88
CA LYS A 158 25.48 10.95 12.44
C LYS A 158 24.37 10.12 11.82
N LEU A 159 23.55 10.75 10.95
CA LEU A 159 22.41 10.10 10.29
C LEU A 159 22.84 9.06 9.24
N ASP A 160 24.01 9.18 8.63
CA ASP A 160 24.53 8.18 7.69
C ASP A 160 24.74 6.81 8.35
N VAL A 161 25.23 6.80 9.61
CA VAL A 161 25.37 5.57 10.41
C VAL A 161 23.98 5.01 10.75
N PHE A 162 23.02 5.87 11.12
CA PHE A 162 21.64 5.45 11.38
C PHE A 162 21.00 4.80 10.14
N PHE A 163 21.12 5.42 8.97
CA PHE A 163 20.55 4.87 7.73
C PHE A 163 21.24 3.59 7.29
N HIS A 164 22.55 3.48 7.49
CA HIS A 164 23.26 2.23 7.25
C HIS A 164 22.68 1.10 8.13
N ASP A 165 22.64 1.31 9.45
CA ASP A 165 22.11 0.31 10.40
C ASP A 165 20.64 -0.02 10.14
N LEU A 166 19.83 0.94 9.73
CA LEU A 166 18.44 0.74 9.33
C LEU A 166 18.33 -0.20 8.13
N GLY A 167 19.13 0.03 7.08
CA GLY A 167 19.18 -0.86 5.92
C GLY A 167 19.59 -2.28 6.29
N GLN A 168 20.60 -2.46 7.15
CA GLN A 168 21.07 -3.76 7.61
C GLN A 168 20.03 -4.47 8.51
N THR A 169 19.30 -3.70 9.34
CA THR A 169 18.22 -4.23 10.18
C THR A 169 17.10 -4.82 9.32
N TYR A 170 16.67 -4.11 8.28
CA TYR A 170 15.66 -4.61 7.37
C TYR A 170 16.14 -5.77 6.50
N LYS A 171 17.42 -5.80 6.13
CA LYS A 171 18.02 -6.95 5.43
C LYS A 171 17.92 -8.23 6.28
N LYS A 172 18.21 -8.14 7.59
CA LYS A 172 18.01 -9.24 8.55
C LYS A 172 16.53 -9.62 8.69
N ALA A 173 15.62 -8.63 8.74
CA ALA A 173 14.19 -8.88 8.81
C ALA A 173 13.68 -9.65 7.59
N VAL A 174 14.03 -9.22 6.36
CA VAL A 174 13.66 -9.92 5.12
C VAL A 174 14.16 -11.37 5.14
N ARG A 175 15.41 -11.60 5.59
CA ARG A 175 15.97 -12.93 5.72
C ARG A 175 15.21 -13.77 6.74
N ALA A 176 14.88 -13.22 7.91
CA ALA A 176 14.13 -13.93 8.94
C ALA A 176 12.72 -14.35 8.48
N PHE A 177 12.02 -13.50 7.74
CA PHE A 177 10.74 -13.88 7.12
C PHE A 177 10.92 -14.98 6.08
N TYR A 178 11.96 -14.93 5.26
CA TYR A 178 12.27 -16.01 4.34
C TYR A 178 12.50 -17.35 5.08
N ASP A 179 13.30 -17.34 6.14
CA ASP A 179 13.60 -18.51 6.96
C ASP A 179 12.36 -19.05 7.70
N ALA A 180 11.39 -18.17 8.04
CA ALA A 180 10.06 -18.57 8.52
C ALA A 180 9.18 -19.20 7.41
N GLY A 181 9.65 -19.18 6.16
CA GLY A 181 8.98 -19.77 5.00
C GLY A 181 8.21 -18.76 4.13
N CYS A 182 8.37 -17.46 4.36
CA CYS A 182 7.74 -16.43 3.54
C CYS A 182 8.33 -16.42 2.12
N ARG A 183 7.45 -16.48 1.11
CA ARG A 183 7.82 -16.39 -0.31
C ARG A 183 7.14 -15.23 -1.00
N TYR A 184 6.28 -14.51 -0.27
CA TYR A 184 5.63 -13.29 -0.74
C TYR A 184 5.63 -12.22 0.36
N LEU A 185 6.54 -11.26 0.25
CA LEU A 185 6.67 -10.13 1.18
C LEU A 185 6.29 -8.83 0.49
N GLN A 186 5.52 -7.97 1.16
CA GLN A 186 5.23 -6.62 0.73
C GLN A 186 5.84 -5.61 1.70
N LEU A 187 6.54 -4.62 1.16
CA LEU A 187 7.02 -3.44 1.88
C LEU A 187 6.01 -2.30 1.70
N ASP A 188 5.40 -1.84 2.78
CA ASP A 188 4.43 -0.74 2.73
C ASP A 188 5.16 0.60 2.80
N GLU A 189 5.19 1.30 1.65
CA GLU A 189 5.93 2.53 1.43
C GLU A 189 4.97 3.72 1.29
N VAL A 190 4.98 4.60 2.27
CA VAL A 190 4.17 5.82 2.28
C VAL A 190 4.98 7.03 1.84
N PHE A 191 6.25 7.09 2.24
CA PHE A 191 7.00 8.36 2.24
C PHE A 191 7.57 8.71 0.86
N ILE A 192 7.91 7.73 0.03
CA ILE A 192 8.19 7.96 -1.40
C ILE A 192 6.91 8.38 -2.12
N ALA A 193 5.77 7.75 -1.83
CA ALA A 193 4.49 8.13 -2.42
C ALA A 193 4.05 9.55 -2.02
N MET A 194 4.35 10.00 -0.80
CA MET A 194 4.08 11.35 -0.32
C MET A 194 4.92 12.41 -1.04
N LEU A 195 6.08 12.06 -1.62
CA LEU A 195 6.87 12.97 -2.45
C LEU A 195 6.16 13.40 -3.75
N CYS A 196 5.07 12.74 -4.13
CA CYS A 196 4.17 13.21 -5.19
C CYS A 196 3.44 14.50 -4.81
N ASP A 197 3.28 14.80 -3.52
CA ASP A 197 2.55 15.95 -3.01
C ASP A 197 3.48 17.15 -2.80
N LYS A 198 3.20 18.26 -3.49
CA LYS A 198 3.99 19.48 -3.41
C LYS A 198 4.00 20.08 -2.00
N LYS A 199 2.88 19.96 -1.27
CA LYS A 199 2.77 20.46 0.10
C LYS A 199 3.66 19.68 1.04
N TYR A 200 3.66 18.35 0.92
CA TYR A 200 4.54 17.48 1.72
C TYR A 200 6.03 17.75 1.44
N ARG A 201 6.41 17.89 0.17
CA ARG A 201 7.78 18.28 -0.19
C ARG A 201 8.19 19.63 0.42
N GLN A 202 7.27 20.61 0.48
CA GLN A 202 7.55 21.89 1.13
C GLN A 202 7.73 21.73 2.63
N GLN A 203 6.87 20.96 3.30
CA GLN A 203 7.02 20.66 4.73
C GLN A 203 8.37 19.98 5.06
N MET A 204 8.87 19.12 4.18
CA MET A 204 10.22 18.53 4.34
C MET A 204 11.30 19.60 4.28
N ARG A 205 11.26 20.51 3.29
CA ARG A 205 12.23 21.61 3.19
C ARG A 205 12.18 22.55 4.40
N ASP A 206 10.98 22.85 4.89
CA ASP A 206 10.77 23.72 6.06
C ASP A 206 11.41 23.14 7.33
N ARG A 207 11.54 21.83 7.44
CA ARG A 207 12.24 21.15 8.55
C ARG A 207 13.72 20.86 8.27
N GLY A 208 14.25 21.32 7.13
CA GLY A 208 15.65 21.18 6.75
C GLY A 208 16.01 19.91 5.96
N ASP A 209 15.01 19.12 5.52
CA ASP A 209 15.23 17.93 4.69
C ASP A 209 15.22 18.28 3.19
N ASP A 210 16.05 17.59 2.41
CA ASP A 210 15.98 17.60 0.95
C ASP A 210 15.09 16.44 0.47
N PRO A 211 13.90 16.71 -0.13
CA PRO A 211 12.98 15.67 -0.59
C PRO A 211 13.54 14.78 -1.68
N ASP A 212 14.43 15.29 -2.56
CA ASP A 212 14.99 14.53 -3.67
C ASP A 212 16.10 13.59 -3.18
N TYR A 213 16.95 14.11 -2.28
CA TYR A 213 17.93 13.28 -1.59
C TYR A 213 17.26 12.15 -0.77
N LEU A 214 16.26 12.48 0.06
CA LEU A 214 15.59 11.47 0.88
C LEU A 214 14.80 10.46 0.03
N GLY A 215 14.18 10.88 -1.07
CA GLY A 215 13.52 9.94 -1.98
C GLY A 215 14.51 8.92 -2.56
N THR A 216 15.68 9.38 -2.96
CA THR A 216 16.79 8.54 -3.43
C THR A 216 17.28 7.58 -2.34
N LEU A 217 17.51 8.11 -1.14
CA LEU A 217 17.96 7.35 0.02
C LEU A 217 16.96 6.26 0.42
N TYR A 218 15.65 6.56 0.44
CA TYR A 218 14.61 5.57 0.73
C TYR A 218 14.60 4.43 -0.30
N GLY A 219 14.81 4.75 -1.59
CA GLY A 219 14.99 3.74 -2.62
C GLY A 219 16.20 2.83 -2.36
N ASP A 220 17.32 3.41 -1.92
CA ASP A 220 18.53 2.64 -1.57
C ASP A 220 18.36 1.78 -0.33
N LEU A 221 17.65 2.27 0.67
CA LEU A 221 17.30 1.49 1.87
C LEU A 221 16.44 0.27 1.51
N ILE A 222 15.45 0.43 0.62
CA ILE A 222 14.65 -0.69 0.11
C ILE A 222 15.55 -1.70 -0.62
N ASN A 223 16.42 -1.24 -1.51
CA ASN A 223 17.35 -2.11 -2.23
C ASN A 223 18.33 -2.84 -1.29
N THR A 224 18.82 -2.17 -0.25
CA THR A 224 19.65 -2.78 0.79
C THR A 224 18.89 -3.86 1.54
N ALA A 225 17.63 -3.58 1.94
CA ALA A 225 16.77 -4.51 2.66
C ALA A 225 16.54 -5.82 1.88
N ILE A 226 16.41 -5.73 0.54
CA ILE A 226 16.09 -6.88 -0.32
C ILE A 226 17.30 -7.48 -1.04
N ALA A 227 18.52 -6.96 -0.80
CA ALA A 227 19.71 -7.33 -1.57
C ALA A 227 20.03 -8.85 -1.54
N ASP A 228 19.77 -9.49 -0.41
CA ASP A 228 20.03 -10.94 -0.21
C ASP A 228 18.71 -11.75 -0.19
N ALA A 229 17.61 -11.18 -0.68
CA ALA A 229 16.35 -11.93 -0.81
C ALA A 229 16.56 -13.08 -1.82
N PRO A 230 16.29 -14.34 -1.43
CA PRO A 230 16.47 -15.47 -2.33
C PRO A 230 15.57 -15.37 -3.58
N PRO A 231 15.98 -15.95 -4.71
CA PRO A 231 15.27 -15.79 -5.99
C PRO A 231 13.81 -16.30 -6.00
N ASP A 232 13.48 -17.23 -5.09
CA ASP A 232 12.13 -17.77 -4.91
C ASP A 232 11.26 -16.92 -3.98
N MET A 233 11.81 -15.83 -3.41
CA MET A 233 11.04 -14.86 -2.64
C MET A 233 10.64 -13.67 -3.52
N THR A 234 9.34 -13.47 -3.71
CA THR A 234 8.82 -12.28 -4.35
C THR A 234 8.69 -11.16 -3.33
N VAL A 235 9.42 -10.05 -3.54
CA VAL A 235 9.23 -8.83 -2.77
C VAL A 235 8.53 -7.78 -3.63
N THR A 236 7.45 -7.21 -3.09
CA THR A 236 6.69 -6.10 -3.70
C THR A 236 6.68 -4.90 -2.77
N MET A 237 6.25 -3.75 -3.26
CA MET A 237 6.02 -2.57 -2.43
C MET A 237 4.65 -1.98 -2.68
N HIS A 238 4.02 -1.42 -1.64
CA HIS A 238 2.77 -0.69 -1.74
C HIS A 238 3.00 0.80 -1.52
N LEU A 239 2.55 1.59 -2.47
CA LEU A 239 2.70 3.05 -2.49
C LEU A 239 1.42 3.71 -1.99
N CYS A 240 1.36 3.94 -0.68
CA CYS A 240 0.20 4.50 -0.01
C CYS A 240 0.31 6.02 0.16
N ARG A 241 -0.79 6.75 -0.08
CA ARG A 241 -0.90 8.19 0.20
C ARG A 241 -1.72 8.50 1.45
N GLY A 242 -1.71 7.57 2.39
CA GLY A 242 -2.47 7.65 3.63
C GLY A 242 -3.86 7.01 3.51
N ASN A 243 -4.20 6.24 4.52
CA ASN A 243 -5.51 5.60 4.66
C ASN A 243 -5.82 5.44 6.14
N TYR A 244 -6.60 6.37 6.69
CA TYR A 244 -7.04 6.36 8.07
C TYR A 244 -8.48 6.82 8.16
N LYS A 245 -9.37 5.97 8.69
CA LYS A 245 -10.82 6.25 8.77
C LYS A 245 -11.38 6.83 7.46
N SER A 246 -11.07 6.17 6.33
CA SER A 246 -11.48 6.55 4.97
C SER A 246 -10.92 7.89 4.46
N THR A 247 -9.96 8.52 5.14
CA THR A 247 -9.32 9.76 4.69
C THR A 247 -7.92 9.51 4.09
N PHE A 248 -7.31 10.52 3.51
CA PHE A 248 -5.98 10.47 2.91
C PHE A 248 -5.10 11.63 3.41
N MET A 249 -3.78 11.52 3.18
CA MET A 249 -2.80 12.56 3.53
C MET A 249 -2.33 13.34 2.31
N GLY A 250 -2.01 12.65 1.21
CA GLY A 250 -1.32 13.22 0.07
C GLY A 250 -2.04 13.05 -1.25
N ALA A 251 -1.66 13.89 -2.23
CA ALA A 251 -2.13 13.89 -3.60
C ALA A 251 -0.96 14.06 -4.58
N GLY A 252 -1.22 13.88 -5.87
CA GLY A 252 -0.23 14.04 -6.93
C GLY A 252 0.02 12.78 -7.73
N GLY A 253 0.39 12.94 -9.02
CA GLY A 253 0.76 11.84 -9.90
C GLY A 253 2.14 11.27 -9.59
N TYR A 254 2.38 10.03 -10.01
CA TYR A 254 3.67 9.36 -9.83
C TYR A 254 4.79 9.90 -10.71
N ASP A 255 4.49 10.87 -11.59
CA ASP A 255 5.49 11.54 -12.45
C ASP A 255 6.67 12.10 -11.63
N ALA A 256 6.39 12.62 -10.43
CA ALA A 256 7.39 13.21 -9.56
C ALA A 256 8.39 12.19 -8.97
N VAL A 257 8.05 10.91 -8.94
CA VAL A 257 8.86 9.84 -8.30
C VAL A 257 9.12 8.66 -9.23
N GLN A 258 8.72 8.73 -10.50
CA GLN A 258 8.79 7.61 -11.44
C GLN A 258 10.21 7.07 -11.64
N GLU A 259 11.23 7.94 -11.59
CA GLU A 259 12.63 7.54 -11.70
C GLU A 259 13.11 6.77 -10.47
N ILE A 260 12.74 7.24 -9.28
CA ILE A 260 13.03 6.50 -8.05
C ILE A 260 12.34 5.14 -8.07
N LEU A 261 11.07 5.09 -8.46
CA LEU A 261 10.28 3.85 -8.47
C LEU A 261 10.80 2.83 -9.48
N PHE A 262 10.94 3.24 -10.75
CA PHE A 262 11.10 2.28 -11.83
C PHE A 262 12.54 2.09 -12.27
N ASP A 263 13.40 3.10 -12.11
CA ASP A 263 14.80 3.00 -12.52
C ASP A 263 15.72 2.58 -11.36
N ARG A 264 15.33 2.94 -10.10
CA ARG A 264 16.19 2.69 -8.94
C ARG A 264 15.75 1.50 -8.09
N ILE A 265 14.47 1.41 -7.69
CA ILE A 265 13.98 0.37 -6.78
C ILE A 265 13.82 -0.97 -7.49
N LYS A 266 14.31 -2.05 -6.86
CA LYS A 266 14.44 -3.38 -7.50
C LYS A 266 13.38 -4.40 -7.07
N VAL A 267 12.26 -3.97 -6.50
CA VAL A 267 11.16 -4.88 -6.14
C VAL A 267 10.50 -5.49 -7.38
N ARG A 268 9.85 -6.65 -7.21
CA ARG A 268 9.18 -7.38 -8.29
C ARG A 268 7.88 -6.74 -8.76
N GLY A 269 7.18 -6.02 -7.88
CA GLY A 269 5.89 -5.40 -8.19
C GLY A 269 5.59 -4.18 -7.34
N TYR A 270 4.83 -3.26 -7.92
CA TYR A 270 4.45 -1.98 -7.33
C TYR A 270 2.93 -1.92 -7.21
N PHE A 271 2.39 -1.92 -5.98
CA PHE A 271 0.99 -1.64 -5.69
C PHE A 271 0.79 -0.13 -5.65
N MET A 272 0.06 0.40 -6.59
CA MET A 272 -0.04 1.84 -6.83
C MET A 272 -1.48 2.31 -6.74
N GLU A 273 -1.75 3.36 -5.95
CA GLU A 273 -3.08 3.97 -5.87
C GLU A 273 -3.46 4.68 -7.17
N TYR A 274 -4.61 4.31 -7.72
CA TYR A 274 -5.21 4.93 -8.90
C TYR A 274 -6.75 5.00 -8.82
N ASP A 275 -7.33 4.97 -7.61
CA ASP A 275 -8.77 4.97 -7.38
C ASP A 275 -9.48 6.26 -7.82
N THR A 276 -8.78 7.39 -7.74
CA THR A 276 -9.33 8.72 -8.06
C THR A 276 -8.36 9.56 -8.89
N ALA A 277 -8.85 10.67 -9.48
CA ALA A 277 -8.03 11.63 -10.20
C ALA A 277 -6.89 12.25 -9.35
N ARG A 278 -6.99 12.19 -8.03
CA ARG A 278 -5.95 12.60 -7.07
C ARG A 278 -4.61 11.92 -7.32
N ALA A 279 -4.63 10.70 -7.84
CA ALA A 279 -3.45 9.89 -8.10
C ALA A 279 -2.74 10.19 -9.43
N GLY A 280 -3.28 11.09 -10.26
CA GLY A 280 -2.76 11.37 -11.60
C GLY A 280 -3.10 10.30 -12.63
N GLY A 281 -2.40 10.31 -13.76
CA GLY A 281 -2.58 9.39 -14.88
C GLY A 281 -1.58 8.24 -14.90
N PHE A 282 -1.70 7.37 -15.92
CA PHE A 282 -0.89 6.15 -16.07
C PHE A 282 0.43 6.36 -16.84
N ALA A 283 0.74 7.59 -17.29
CA ALA A 283 1.94 7.87 -18.07
C ALA A 283 3.25 7.37 -17.42
N PRO A 284 3.45 7.44 -16.09
CA PRO A 284 4.63 6.90 -15.43
C PRO A 284 4.88 5.40 -15.69
N LEU A 285 3.84 4.62 -15.99
CA LEU A 285 3.98 3.19 -16.28
C LEU A 285 4.81 2.88 -17.55
N ARG A 286 5.10 3.87 -18.41
CA ARG A 286 6.03 3.70 -19.53
C ARG A 286 7.43 3.31 -19.10
N ARG A 287 7.81 3.72 -17.87
CA ARG A 287 9.13 3.38 -17.28
C ARG A 287 9.14 2.03 -16.55
N LEU A 288 8.01 1.34 -16.45
CA LEU A 288 7.94 0.04 -15.77
C LEU A 288 8.89 -0.96 -16.43
N PRO A 289 9.91 -1.48 -15.73
CA PRO A 289 10.87 -2.42 -16.31
C PRO A 289 10.19 -3.68 -16.84
N PRO A 290 10.72 -4.34 -17.88
CA PRO A 290 10.04 -5.44 -18.58
C PRO A 290 9.81 -6.67 -17.71
N ASP A 291 10.59 -6.86 -16.65
CA ASP A 291 10.48 -7.96 -15.70
C ASP A 291 9.67 -7.62 -14.44
N ARG A 292 9.07 -6.41 -14.35
CA ARG A 292 8.32 -5.94 -13.18
C ARG A 292 6.82 -5.85 -13.46
N PHE A 293 6.05 -5.71 -12.40
CA PHE A 293 4.58 -5.68 -12.43
C PHE A 293 4.05 -4.41 -11.75
N ALA A 294 3.01 -3.82 -12.33
CA ALA A 294 2.21 -2.80 -11.68
C ALA A 294 0.87 -3.40 -11.23
N VAL A 295 0.59 -3.32 -9.94
CA VAL A 295 -0.68 -3.72 -9.35
C VAL A 295 -1.50 -2.47 -9.16
N LEU A 296 -2.51 -2.29 -9.99
CA LEU A 296 -3.29 -1.07 -10.10
C LEU A 296 -4.41 -1.08 -9.05
N GLY A 297 -4.30 -0.22 -8.07
CA GLY A 297 -5.28 0.03 -7.03
C GLY A 297 -6.43 0.89 -7.57
N LEU A 298 -7.30 0.32 -8.39
CA LEU A 298 -8.42 1.01 -9.05
C LEU A 298 -9.70 1.01 -8.24
N VAL A 299 -9.78 0.17 -7.20
CA VAL A 299 -10.97 0.01 -6.36
C VAL A 299 -10.73 0.70 -5.02
N THR A 300 -11.58 1.67 -4.67
CA THR A 300 -11.40 2.41 -3.41
C THR A 300 -11.77 1.56 -2.20
N THR A 301 -11.00 1.70 -1.11
CA THR A 301 -11.35 1.15 0.22
C THR A 301 -11.94 2.21 1.15
N LYS A 302 -12.17 3.42 0.65
CA LYS A 302 -12.64 4.55 1.46
C LYS A 302 -14.15 4.66 1.54
N THR A 303 -14.87 4.01 0.63
CA THR A 303 -16.34 4.00 0.59
C THR A 303 -16.86 2.61 0.25
N GLY A 304 -18.09 2.29 0.70
CA GLY A 304 -18.75 1.01 0.40
C GLY A 304 -19.31 0.89 -1.02
N ALA A 305 -19.46 2.02 -1.74
CA ALA A 305 -19.97 2.00 -3.11
C ALA A 305 -19.14 1.10 -4.02
N LEU A 306 -19.80 0.13 -4.67
CA LEU A 306 -19.14 -0.79 -5.58
C LEU A 306 -18.92 -0.12 -6.94
N GLU A 307 -17.70 -0.18 -7.43
CA GLU A 307 -17.31 0.38 -8.73
C GLU A 307 -17.93 -0.42 -9.88
N SER A 308 -18.22 0.27 -10.98
CA SER A 308 -18.65 -0.41 -12.21
C SER A 308 -17.50 -1.22 -12.81
N LYS A 309 -17.73 -2.53 -13.03
CA LYS A 309 -16.77 -3.43 -13.71
C LYS A 309 -16.38 -2.89 -15.09
N HIS A 310 -17.28 -2.21 -15.78
CA HIS A 310 -16.98 -1.57 -17.08
C HIS A 310 -15.99 -0.43 -16.92
N VAL A 311 -16.16 0.42 -15.91
CA VAL A 311 -15.21 1.52 -15.60
C VAL A 311 -13.83 0.97 -15.26
N ILE A 312 -13.76 -0.05 -14.39
CA ILE A 312 -12.48 -0.67 -14.02
C ILE A 312 -11.77 -1.26 -15.25
N ARG A 313 -12.50 -1.97 -16.12
CA ARG A 313 -11.92 -2.52 -17.37
C ARG A 313 -11.39 -1.43 -18.28
N ARG A 314 -12.16 -0.36 -18.51
CA ARG A 314 -11.71 0.79 -19.30
C ARG A 314 -10.43 1.43 -18.73
N ARG A 315 -10.31 1.52 -17.40
CA ARG A 315 -9.11 2.02 -16.72
C ARG A 315 -7.91 1.08 -16.91
N LEU A 316 -8.12 -0.23 -16.90
CA LEU A 316 -7.08 -1.22 -17.24
C LEU A 316 -6.63 -1.10 -18.71
N GLU A 317 -7.56 -0.90 -19.65
CA GLU A 317 -7.26 -0.66 -21.07
C GLU A 317 -6.49 0.67 -21.27
N GLU A 318 -6.84 1.71 -20.53
CA GLU A 318 -6.10 2.98 -20.51
C GLU A 318 -4.66 2.76 -20.04
N ALA A 319 -4.45 2.05 -18.92
CA ALA A 319 -3.14 1.73 -18.40
C ALA A 319 -2.31 0.85 -19.37
N ALA A 320 -2.97 -0.05 -20.11
CA ALA A 320 -2.35 -0.92 -21.10
C ALA A 320 -1.78 -0.17 -22.32
N ARG A 321 -2.08 1.14 -22.49
CA ARG A 321 -1.41 1.99 -23.49
C ARG A 321 0.03 2.35 -23.10
N PHE A 322 0.39 2.18 -21.82
CA PHE A 322 1.67 2.57 -21.25
C PHE A 322 2.54 1.39 -20.81
N ALA A 323 1.93 0.26 -20.49
CA ALA A 323 2.63 -0.97 -20.11
C ALA A 323 1.88 -2.20 -20.65
N ASP A 324 2.59 -3.31 -20.85
CA ASP A 324 1.98 -4.55 -21.32
C ASP A 324 0.90 -5.03 -20.33
N ILE A 325 -0.30 -5.34 -20.84
CA ILE A 325 -1.44 -5.81 -20.05
C ILE A 325 -1.11 -7.06 -19.22
N ASP A 326 -0.19 -7.89 -19.67
CA ASP A 326 0.23 -9.09 -18.95
C ASP A 326 1.09 -8.76 -17.71
N ARG A 327 1.58 -7.53 -17.61
CA ARG A 327 2.31 -7.00 -16.44
C ARG A 327 1.45 -6.13 -15.53
N LEU A 328 0.16 -5.93 -15.86
CA LEU A 328 -0.78 -5.20 -15.05
C LEU A 328 -1.63 -6.17 -14.22
N CYS A 329 -1.76 -5.89 -12.93
CA CYS A 329 -2.62 -6.59 -11.98
C CYS A 329 -3.65 -5.61 -11.41
N LEU A 330 -4.70 -6.13 -10.77
CA LEU A 330 -5.76 -5.33 -10.17
C LEU A 330 -5.82 -5.55 -8.66
N SER A 331 -5.97 -4.46 -7.89
CA SER A 331 -6.14 -4.51 -6.44
C SER A 331 -7.05 -3.38 -5.94
N PRO A 332 -7.44 -3.42 -4.65
CA PRO A 332 -7.87 -2.21 -3.94
C PRO A 332 -6.71 -1.19 -3.89
N GLN A 333 -7.05 0.11 -3.75
CA GLN A 333 -6.03 1.16 -3.72
C GLN A 333 -5.16 1.12 -2.46
N CYS A 334 -5.68 0.57 -1.35
CA CYS A 334 -5.00 0.36 -0.08
C CYS A 334 -5.62 -0.85 0.64
N GLY A 335 -5.16 -1.16 1.86
CA GLY A 335 -5.89 -2.05 2.76
C GLY A 335 -7.23 -1.46 3.20
N PHE A 336 -8.13 -2.30 3.71
CA PHE A 336 -9.43 -1.85 4.23
C PHE A 336 -9.34 -1.33 5.66
N ALA A 337 -8.28 -1.68 6.38
CA ALA A 337 -8.09 -1.24 7.76
C ALA A 337 -6.59 -1.15 8.11
N SER A 338 -5.94 -0.06 7.71
CA SER A 338 -4.51 0.20 8.01
C SER A 338 -4.24 0.39 9.51
N THR A 339 -5.29 0.64 10.29
CA THR A 339 -5.28 0.66 11.75
C THR A 339 -6.48 -0.12 12.28
N GLU A 340 -6.51 -0.43 13.57
CA GLU A 340 -7.61 -1.20 14.19
C GLU A 340 -8.97 -0.51 14.10
N GLU A 341 -9.01 0.81 13.94
CA GLU A 341 -10.26 1.57 13.74
C GLU A 341 -10.95 1.19 12.43
N GLY A 342 -10.16 0.93 11.37
CA GLY A 342 -10.66 0.60 10.04
C GLY A 342 -11.24 1.76 9.26
N ASN A 343 -11.74 1.48 8.07
CA ASN A 343 -12.43 2.43 7.19
C ASN A 343 -13.96 2.38 7.40
N ILE A 344 -14.64 3.41 6.85
CA ILE A 344 -16.09 3.59 6.97
C ILE A 344 -16.79 2.81 5.85
N LEU A 345 -16.74 1.48 5.90
CA LEU A 345 -17.53 0.62 5.03
C LEU A 345 -17.89 -0.66 5.78
N ALA A 346 -18.95 -1.33 5.34
CA ALA A 346 -19.39 -2.57 5.93
C ALA A 346 -18.53 -3.75 5.42
N GLU A 347 -18.41 -4.80 6.23
CA GLU A 347 -17.71 -6.03 5.85
C GLU A 347 -18.26 -6.64 4.55
N ALA A 348 -19.58 -6.61 4.35
CA ALA A 348 -20.20 -7.12 3.12
C ALA A 348 -19.75 -6.34 1.87
N GLU A 349 -19.52 -5.03 2.00
CA GLU A 349 -19.03 -4.17 0.93
C GLU A 349 -17.56 -4.45 0.61
N GLU A 350 -16.72 -4.69 1.64
CA GLU A 350 -15.33 -5.16 1.47
C GLU A 350 -15.29 -6.42 0.62
N TRP A 351 -16.07 -7.44 0.99
CA TRP A 351 -16.11 -8.71 0.25
C TRP A 351 -16.71 -8.57 -1.15
N ALA A 352 -17.67 -7.69 -1.37
CA ALA A 352 -18.20 -7.40 -2.69
C ALA A 352 -17.12 -6.81 -3.61
N LYS A 353 -16.29 -5.90 -3.09
CA LYS A 353 -15.16 -5.30 -3.81
C LYS A 353 -14.08 -6.33 -4.15
N LEU A 354 -13.67 -7.18 -3.19
CA LEU A 354 -12.67 -8.22 -3.41
C LEU A 354 -13.14 -9.26 -4.44
N ARG A 355 -14.40 -9.73 -4.36
CA ARG A 355 -14.96 -10.63 -5.38
C ARG A 355 -15.03 -9.97 -6.76
N MET A 356 -15.39 -8.69 -6.84
CA MET A 356 -15.40 -7.94 -8.11
C MET A 356 -13.98 -7.85 -8.70
N ILE A 357 -12.95 -7.60 -7.90
CA ILE A 357 -11.55 -7.55 -8.34
C ILE A 357 -11.15 -8.90 -8.96
N VAL A 358 -11.46 -10.02 -8.28
CA VAL A 358 -11.19 -11.37 -8.79
C VAL A 358 -11.92 -11.61 -10.10
N GLU A 359 -13.21 -11.29 -10.15
CA GLU A 359 -14.02 -11.47 -11.38
C GLU A 359 -13.48 -10.65 -12.56
N VAL A 360 -13.10 -9.40 -12.35
CA VAL A 360 -12.57 -8.54 -13.43
C VAL A 360 -11.21 -9.01 -13.89
N ALA A 361 -10.33 -9.40 -12.97
CA ALA A 361 -8.96 -9.77 -13.28
C ALA A 361 -8.83 -11.12 -14.03
N TYR A 362 -9.73 -12.08 -13.76
CA TYR A 362 -9.64 -13.45 -14.31
C TYR A 362 -10.63 -13.75 -15.44
N ARG A 363 -11.52 -12.84 -15.83
CA ARG A 363 -12.33 -13.05 -17.04
C ARG A 363 -11.46 -13.07 -18.29
N PRO A 364 -11.82 -13.91 -19.32
CA PRO A 364 -11.00 -14.04 -20.52
C PRO A 364 -10.81 -12.69 -21.21
N ARG A 365 -9.62 -12.55 -21.83
CA ARG A 365 -9.21 -11.38 -22.60
C ARG A 365 -10.36 -10.86 -23.44
N PHE A 366 -10.56 -9.56 -23.44
CA PHE A 366 -11.47 -8.89 -24.36
C PHE A 366 -11.30 -9.44 -25.77
N ALA A 367 -12.41 -9.87 -26.40
CA ALA A 367 -12.48 -10.17 -27.81
C ALA A 367 -12.24 -8.86 -28.61
N GLY A 368 -10.99 -8.45 -28.70
CA GLY A 368 -10.49 -7.21 -29.31
C GLY A 368 -8.99 -7.30 -29.54
N GLY A 369 -8.41 -8.47 -29.32
CA GLY A 369 -7.03 -8.77 -29.69
C GLY A 369 -6.94 -8.82 -31.22
N ARG A 370 -6.21 -7.87 -31.78
CA ARG A 370 -5.87 -7.78 -33.20
C ARG A 370 -5.40 -9.11 -33.70
N ASP A 371 -6.16 -9.72 -34.62
CA ASP A 371 -5.64 -10.68 -35.59
C ASP A 371 -4.49 -9.98 -36.34
N ARG A 372 -3.27 -10.34 -36.00
CA ARG A 372 -2.09 -10.08 -36.79
C ARG A 372 -1.97 -11.22 -37.79
N ALA A 373 -2.94 -11.30 -38.70
CA ALA A 373 -2.78 -11.96 -39.98
C ALA A 373 -3.83 -11.35 -40.91
N GLU A 374 -3.39 -10.92 -42.08
CA GLU A 374 -4.18 -10.46 -43.21
C GLU A 374 -4.74 -9.03 -43.16
N ARG A 375 -3.92 -8.06 -43.51
CA ARG A 375 -4.35 -6.94 -44.35
C ARG A 375 -3.32 -6.67 -45.45
N GLY A 376 -3.57 -7.29 -46.58
CA GLY A 376 -3.15 -6.79 -47.89
C GLY A 376 -3.67 -5.37 -48.09
N GLY A 377 -2.86 -4.54 -48.72
CA GLY A 377 -3.04 -3.10 -48.82
C GLY A 377 -4.32 -2.65 -49.52
N VAL A 378 -4.88 -1.57 -49.03
CA VAL A 378 -5.59 -0.56 -49.79
C VAL A 378 -5.20 0.81 -49.22
N ARG A 379 -4.54 1.61 -50.05
CA ARG A 379 -4.30 3.06 -49.79
C ARG A 379 -5.64 3.77 -49.97
N LEU A 380 -6.04 4.58 -48.99
CA LEU A 380 -7.03 5.64 -49.16
C LEU A 380 -6.44 6.96 -48.71
N ALA A 381 -6.69 7.99 -49.48
CA ALA A 381 -6.21 9.34 -49.44
C ALA A 381 -6.74 10.15 -48.23
N PRO A 382 -6.11 11.28 -47.84
CA PRO A 382 -6.47 12.05 -46.68
C PRO A 382 -7.77 12.83 -46.90
N ARG A 383 -8.66 12.82 -45.89
CA ARG A 383 -9.79 13.73 -45.78
C ARG A 383 -9.51 14.83 -44.74
N GLU A 384 -9.88 16.02 -45.14
CA GLU A 384 -9.67 17.29 -44.47
C GLU A 384 -10.23 17.40 -43.03
N ALA A 385 -9.55 18.25 -42.24
CA ALA A 385 -9.88 18.55 -40.85
C ALA A 385 -11.16 19.42 -40.79
N GLY A 386 -12.21 18.90 -40.17
CA GLY A 386 -13.36 19.68 -39.74
C GLY A 386 -13.19 20.13 -38.27
N HIS A 387 -13.22 21.44 -38.05
CA HIS A 387 -13.25 22.09 -36.73
C HIS A 387 -14.53 21.73 -35.98
N LEU A 388 -14.39 21.23 -34.75
CA LEU A 388 -15.48 21.16 -33.78
C LEU A 388 -15.25 22.23 -32.68
N PRO A 389 -16.32 22.96 -32.26
CA PRO A 389 -16.21 23.99 -31.23
C PRO A 389 -16.08 23.40 -29.83
N PRO A 390 -15.54 24.17 -28.85
CA PRO A 390 -15.35 23.71 -27.48
C PRO A 390 -16.67 23.65 -26.71
N PRO A 391 -16.79 22.76 -25.71
CA PRO A 391 -18.01 22.65 -24.89
C PRO A 391 -18.17 23.84 -23.94
N ALA A 392 -19.39 24.32 -23.85
CA ALA A 392 -19.81 25.45 -23.04
C ALA A 392 -19.66 25.18 -21.53
N CYS A 393 -19.12 26.17 -20.81
CA CYS A 393 -19.11 26.25 -19.36
C CYS A 393 -20.52 26.43 -18.80
N PHE A 394 -21.01 25.51 -17.99
CA PHE A 394 -22.16 25.75 -17.13
C PHE A 394 -21.70 26.32 -15.79
N ALA A 395 -21.80 27.65 -15.65
CA ALA A 395 -21.80 28.29 -14.34
C ALA A 395 -23.24 28.20 -13.77
N ARG A 396 -23.40 27.59 -12.59
CA ARG A 396 -24.62 27.75 -11.80
C ARG A 396 -24.33 28.40 -10.47
N HIS A 397 -25.11 29.43 -10.23
CA HIS A 397 -25.18 30.35 -9.10
C HIS A 397 -25.16 29.67 -7.73
N LEU A 398 -24.38 30.25 -6.82
CA LEU A 398 -24.59 30.16 -5.37
C LEU A 398 -25.34 31.42 -4.90
N PRO A 399 -26.29 31.31 -3.97
CA PRO A 399 -26.99 32.46 -3.41
C PRO A 399 -26.09 33.19 -2.39
N ARG A 400 -26.11 34.52 -2.47
CA ARG A 400 -25.53 35.42 -1.46
C ARG A 400 -26.41 35.41 -0.22
N SER A 401 -25.86 35.17 0.95
CA SER A 401 -26.49 35.47 2.23
C SER A 401 -26.24 36.95 2.57
N ALA A 402 -27.34 37.64 2.89
CA ALA A 402 -27.39 39.01 3.31
C ALA A 402 -26.73 39.20 4.69
N GLY A 403 -26.15 40.42 4.87
CA GLY A 403 -25.57 40.81 6.11
C GLY A 403 -26.61 41.17 7.18
N GLU A 404 -26.18 41.20 8.40
CA GLU A 404 -26.79 42.01 9.46
C GLU A 404 -25.72 42.72 10.28
N GLU A 405 -25.97 44.04 10.36
CA GLU A 405 -25.33 44.96 11.29
C GLU A 405 -25.73 44.65 12.73
N LYS A 406 -24.80 44.64 13.62
CA LYS A 406 -24.67 45.53 14.81
C LYS A 406 -23.49 45.09 15.63
#